data_07fe6cdbf90cec11c7c52a23f63cb597
#
_entry.id   07fe6cdbf90cec11c7c52a23f63cb597
#
_cell.length_a   1.000
_cell.length_b   1.000
_cell.length_c   1.000
_cell.angle_alpha   90.00
_cell.angle_beta   90.00
_cell.angle_gamma   90.00
#
_symmetry.space_group_name_H-M   'P 1'
#
loop_
_entity.id
_entity.type
_entity.pdbx_description
1 polymer ?
#
loop_
_entity_poly.entity_id
_entity_poly.type
_entity_poly.pdbx_seq_one_letter_code
_entity_poly.pdbx_strand_id
1 'polypeptide(L)'
;MPTTVDAAVVWAAVGQVALLVAALAAVHAPLGAYMARVYTSSRHLRVERAGYRLARVDPDAEQRWSTYLFSLLGFSLASVLLLYALGRLQDHLPMNLGFTGLDPAGAWNTAVSFVTNTNWQWYSGEAAAGHLLQMAGLAVQNFVSAAVGMSVAIALVRGFARSGTDARIGNFWTDLTRSVVRILLPIAFVAAVVLVANGVIQNLGPHTAVETLAGGTQHVLGGPVASQEAIKELGTNGGGFFNANSAHPLENPNPFTNIFEIFLILLIPFTLPRTFGLMVGDRRQGWAVLGAMAGLFAVALALTTWAELAGPGAAPQAAGAALEGKETRFGLAASALFATATTGTSTGAVNAMHDSLTAPGGGVVLFSMLLGEIAPGGVGAGLYGMLVVAVVAVFVAGLMVGRTPEYLGKKIGRQEITLVALYVLTTPAVVLVGTALSVVLPDGLAGQQEGGPHGLTEVLYAFASAGNNNGSAFAGLSAGTPYYNTLLGLAMLVGRFVPIALVLALAGRLASQRSVPPSAGTLPTHQPLFVGLLGTVALVVVGLTFVPVLSLGPVVESLS
;
A
#
# COMPACT_ATOMS: atom_id res chain seq x y z
N MET A 1 34.73 -2.96 16.37
CA MET A 1 34.18 -3.97 17.31
C MET A 1 32.68 -3.95 17.11
N PRO A 2 31.98 -5.07 16.97
CA PRO A 2 30.54 -5.03 16.91
C PRO A 2 30.04 -4.41 18.22
N THR A 3 29.30 -3.30 18.13
CA THR A 3 28.59 -2.71 19.25
C THR A 3 27.63 -3.76 19.76
N THR A 4 27.81 -4.22 21.00
CA THR A 4 26.86 -5.14 21.63
C THR A 4 25.54 -4.39 21.77
N VAL A 5 24.57 -4.75 20.94
CA VAL A 5 23.21 -4.19 21.03
C VAL A 5 22.70 -4.44 22.45
N ASP A 6 22.25 -3.41 23.14
CA ASP A 6 21.76 -3.53 24.50
C ASP A 6 20.59 -4.55 24.53
N ALA A 7 20.69 -5.54 25.39
CA ALA A 7 19.65 -6.56 25.56
C ALA A 7 18.28 -5.94 25.84
N ALA A 8 18.21 -4.80 26.54
CA ALA A 8 16.97 -4.09 26.78
C ALA A 8 16.30 -3.60 25.49
N VAL A 9 17.08 -3.11 24.52
CA VAL A 9 16.58 -2.68 23.18
C VAL A 9 16.01 -3.87 22.42
N VAL A 10 16.69 -5.02 22.46
CA VAL A 10 16.22 -6.25 21.80
C VAL A 10 14.91 -6.73 22.40
N TRP A 11 14.80 -6.77 23.75
CA TRP A 11 13.58 -7.19 24.41
C TRP A 11 12.42 -6.23 24.19
N ALA A 12 12.67 -4.91 24.12
CA ALA A 12 11.66 -3.92 23.78
C ALA A 12 11.14 -4.14 22.34
N ALA A 13 12.03 -4.38 21.38
CA ALA A 13 11.65 -4.69 20.00
C ALA A 13 10.79 -5.96 19.90
N VAL A 14 11.21 -7.05 20.56
CA VAL A 14 10.46 -8.30 20.63
C VAL A 14 9.09 -8.07 21.27
N GLY A 15 9.03 -7.28 22.35
CA GLY A 15 7.77 -6.94 23.03
C GLY A 15 6.80 -6.18 22.13
N GLN A 16 7.28 -5.21 21.35
CA GLN A 16 6.46 -4.46 20.39
C GLN A 16 5.89 -5.37 19.30
N VAL A 17 6.72 -6.23 18.70
CA VAL A 17 6.27 -7.19 17.69
C VAL A 17 5.27 -8.19 18.27
N ALA A 18 5.53 -8.71 19.48
CA ALA A 18 4.62 -9.63 20.14
C ALA A 18 3.25 -9.00 20.45
N LEU A 19 3.24 -7.74 20.92
CA LEU A 19 2.01 -6.98 21.15
C LEU A 19 1.23 -6.78 19.85
N LEU A 20 1.91 -6.38 18.77
CA LEU A 20 1.30 -6.19 17.45
C LEU A 20 0.69 -7.49 16.92
N VAL A 21 1.44 -8.59 16.98
CA VAL A 21 0.95 -9.92 16.55
C VAL A 21 -0.24 -10.36 17.38
N ALA A 22 -0.21 -10.17 18.70
CA ALA A 22 -1.34 -10.50 19.57
C ALA A 22 -2.59 -9.68 19.24
N ALA A 23 -2.44 -8.37 19.00
CA ALA A 23 -3.54 -7.49 18.62
C ALA A 23 -4.13 -7.90 17.25
N LEU A 24 -3.30 -8.13 16.25
CA LEU A 24 -3.75 -8.61 14.93
C LEU A 24 -4.44 -9.97 15.01
N ALA A 25 -3.89 -10.92 15.77
CA ALA A 25 -4.49 -12.24 15.96
C ALA A 25 -5.87 -12.15 16.64
N ALA A 26 -6.03 -11.28 17.63
CA ALA A 26 -7.30 -11.07 18.32
C ALA A 26 -8.41 -10.56 17.38
N VAL A 27 -8.06 -9.68 16.41
CA VAL A 27 -9.04 -9.06 15.49
C VAL A 27 -9.22 -9.83 14.19
N HIS A 28 -8.23 -10.62 13.76
CA HIS A 28 -8.23 -11.34 12.49
C HIS A 28 -9.52 -12.16 12.23
N ALA A 29 -9.92 -12.99 13.19
CA ALA A 29 -11.08 -13.86 13.01
C ALA A 29 -12.42 -13.10 13.05
N PRO A 30 -12.71 -12.25 14.05
CA PRO A 30 -13.97 -11.51 14.09
C PRO A 30 -14.13 -10.49 12.96
N LEU A 31 -13.07 -9.72 12.64
CA LEU A 31 -13.14 -8.73 11.57
C LEU A 31 -13.26 -9.41 10.20
N GLY A 32 -12.51 -10.49 9.93
CA GLY A 32 -12.62 -11.23 8.67
C GLY A 32 -14.00 -11.87 8.47
N ALA A 33 -14.61 -12.37 9.53
CA ALA A 33 -15.98 -12.86 9.48
C ALA A 33 -17.02 -11.74 9.28
N TYR A 34 -16.77 -10.57 9.87
CA TYR A 34 -17.60 -9.38 9.65
C TYR A 34 -17.52 -8.90 8.19
N MET A 35 -16.31 -8.76 7.65
CA MET A 35 -16.10 -8.34 6.25
C MET A 35 -16.77 -9.32 5.27
N ALA A 36 -16.60 -10.64 5.47
CA ALA A 36 -17.27 -11.63 4.63
C ALA A 36 -18.79 -11.46 4.65
N ARG A 37 -19.39 -11.23 5.84
CA ARG A 37 -20.84 -10.96 5.97
C ARG A 37 -21.27 -9.65 5.29
N VAL A 38 -20.46 -8.59 5.35
CA VAL A 38 -20.74 -7.31 4.68
C VAL A 38 -20.87 -7.52 3.16
N TYR A 39 -19.93 -8.25 2.56
CA TYR A 39 -19.91 -8.46 1.10
C TYR A 39 -20.89 -9.51 0.58
N THR A 40 -21.38 -10.39 1.44
CA THR A 40 -22.39 -11.42 1.08
C THR A 40 -23.81 -11.04 1.49
N SER A 41 -23.99 -9.94 2.22
CA SER A 41 -25.32 -9.50 2.70
C SER A 41 -26.20 -8.99 1.55
N SER A 42 -27.47 -9.37 1.57
CA SER A 42 -28.51 -8.78 0.72
C SER A 42 -29.15 -7.51 1.30
N ARG A 43 -28.80 -7.16 2.56
CA ARG A 43 -29.41 -5.99 3.23
C ARG A 43 -28.63 -4.72 2.91
N HIS A 44 -29.35 -3.64 2.60
CA HIS A 44 -28.81 -2.29 2.41
C HIS A 44 -29.23 -1.37 3.55
N LEU A 45 -28.29 -0.60 4.09
CA LEU A 45 -28.55 0.42 5.10
C LEU A 45 -29.30 1.61 4.49
N ARG A 46 -29.98 2.41 5.33
CA ARG A 46 -30.72 3.60 4.85
C ARG A 46 -29.81 4.60 4.14
N VAL A 47 -28.61 4.83 4.68
CA VAL A 47 -27.62 5.76 4.09
C VAL A 47 -27.10 5.23 2.74
N GLU A 48 -26.88 3.93 2.61
CA GLU A 48 -26.48 3.31 1.33
C GLU A 48 -27.56 3.46 0.27
N ARG A 49 -28.83 3.19 0.63
CA ARG A 49 -29.97 3.36 -0.30
C ARG A 49 -30.10 4.82 -0.75
N ALA A 50 -29.83 5.80 0.13
CA ALA A 50 -29.82 7.21 -0.24
C ALA A 50 -28.70 7.50 -1.26
N GLY A 51 -27.49 7.00 -1.04
CA GLY A 51 -26.36 7.09 -1.99
C GLY A 51 -26.67 6.44 -3.35
N TYR A 52 -27.21 5.22 -3.36
CA TYR A 52 -27.57 4.54 -4.61
C TYR A 52 -28.64 5.27 -5.41
N ARG A 53 -29.67 5.85 -4.73
CA ARG A 53 -30.70 6.68 -5.39
C ARG A 53 -30.09 7.94 -6.01
N LEU A 54 -29.20 8.63 -5.28
CA LEU A 54 -28.51 9.82 -5.77
C LEU A 54 -27.65 9.50 -7.00
N ALA A 55 -26.91 8.38 -6.96
CA ALA A 55 -26.07 7.91 -8.04
C ALA A 55 -26.88 7.21 -9.18
N ARG A 56 -28.19 7.01 -9.02
CA ARG A 56 -29.07 6.25 -9.95
C ARG A 56 -28.56 4.84 -10.24
N VAL A 57 -28.04 4.18 -9.21
CA VAL A 57 -27.51 2.82 -9.28
C VAL A 57 -28.53 1.85 -8.71
N ASP A 58 -28.77 0.75 -9.43
CA ASP A 58 -29.47 -0.42 -8.89
C ASP A 58 -28.46 -1.27 -8.11
N PRO A 59 -28.55 -1.35 -6.77
CA PRO A 59 -27.59 -2.06 -5.94
C PRO A 59 -27.64 -3.58 -6.08
N ASP A 60 -28.74 -4.13 -6.59
CA ASP A 60 -28.96 -5.55 -6.76
C ASP A 60 -28.58 -6.05 -8.17
N ALA A 61 -28.30 -5.13 -9.10
CA ALA A 61 -27.84 -5.45 -10.45
C ALA A 61 -26.43 -6.03 -10.43
N GLU A 62 -26.30 -7.27 -10.82
CA GLU A 62 -25.00 -7.94 -10.95
C GLU A 62 -24.29 -7.53 -12.25
N GLN A 63 -23.03 -7.15 -12.17
CA GLN A 63 -22.23 -6.66 -13.28
C GLN A 63 -21.29 -7.76 -13.82
N ARG A 64 -21.09 -7.76 -15.15
CA ARG A 64 -19.98 -8.47 -15.78
C ARG A 64 -18.67 -7.74 -15.48
N TRP A 65 -17.56 -8.45 -15.60
CA TRP A 65 -16.24 -7.87 -15.31
C TRP A 65 -15.96 -6.56 -16.07
N SER A 66 -16.36 -6.45 -17.34
CA SER A 66 -16.17 -5.23 -18.15
C SER A 66 -17.01 -4.05 -17.62
N THR A 67 -18.28 -4.28 -17.30
CA THR A 67 -19.15 -3.24 -16.73
C THR A 67 -18.63 -2.80 -15.37
N TYR A 68 -18.16 -3.74 -14.54
CA TYR A 68 -17.51 -3.45 -13.26
C TYR A 68 -16.26 -2.59 -13.45
N LEU A 69 -15.38 -2.94 -14.41
CA LEU A 69 -14.19 -2.20 -14.76
C LEU A 69 -14.51 -0.78 -15.25
N PHE A 70 -15.47 -0.63 -16.19
CA PHE A 70 -15.84 0.71 -16.68
C PHE A 70 -16.47 1.58 -15.60
N SER A 71 -17.26 1.00 -14.69
CA SER A 71 -17.78 1.73 -13.52
C SER A 71 -16.64 2.22 -12.62
N LEU A 72 -15.63 1.39 -12.36
CA LEU A 72 -14.45 1.73 -11.58
C LEU A 72 -13.62 2.83 -12.27
N LEU A 73 -13.32 2.68 -13.56
CA LEU A 73 -12.52 3.66 -14.30
C LEU A 73 -13.24 5.00 -14.41
N GLY A 74 -14.56 5.00 -14.67
CA GLY A 74 -15.36 6.22 -14.71
C GLY A 74 -15.38 6.95 -13.36
N PHE A 75 -15.54 6.21 -12.25
CA PHE A 75 -15.44 6.75 -10.90
C PHE A 75 -14.04 7.36 -10.63
N SER A 76 -12.98 6.62 -10.97
CA SER A 76 -11.61 7.06 -10.75
C SER A 76 -11.27 8.29 -11.60
N LEU A 77 -11.69 8.34 -12.86
CA LEU A 77 -11.51 9.52 -13.71
C LEU A 77 -12.23 10.74 -13.13
N ALA A 78 -13.47 10.59 -12.69
CA ALA A 78 -14.20 11.68 -12.05
C ALA A 78 -13.49 12.17 -10.78
N SER A 79 -12.92 11.25 -10.00
CA SER A 79 -12.12 11.56 -8.80
C SER A 79 -10.84 12.31 -9.15
N VAL A 80 -10.10 11.90 -10.19
CA VAL A 80 -8.90 12.63 -10.67
C VAL A 80 -9.27 14.04 -11.08
N LEU A 81 -10.31 14.22 -11.89
CA LEU A 81 -10.75 15.53 -12.36
C LEU A 81 -11.20 16.43 -11.20
N LEU A 82 -11.93 15.88 -10.23
CA LEU A 82 -12.35 16.61 -9.04
C LEU A 82 -11.16 17.07 -8.21
N LEU A 83 -10.24 16.16 -7.89
CA LEU A 83 -9.08 16.47 -7.06
C LEU A 83 -8.12 17.43 -7.76
N TYR A 84 -7.93 17.26 -9.08
CA TYR A 84 -7.18 18.21 -9.90
C TYR A 84 -7.79 19.62 -9.82
N ALA A 85 -9.11 19.73 -9.98
CA ALA A 85 -9.81 21.01 -9.88
C ALA A 85 -9.68 21.64 -8.47
N LEU A 86 -9.82 20.84 -7.41
CA LEU A 86 -9.62 21.32 -6.04
C LEU A 86 -8.21 21.84 -5.81
N GLY A 87 -7.18 21.14 -6.28
CA GLY A 87 -5.80 21.56 -6.16
C GLY A 87 -5.47 22.82 -6.98
N ARG A 88 -6.05 22.95 -8.17
CA ARG A 88 -5.86 24.12 -9.05
C ARG A 88 -6.59 25.38 -8.58
N LEU A 89 -7.72 25.21 -7.92
CA LEU A 89 -8.62 26.29 -7.54
C LEU A 89 -8.60 26.60 -6.04
N GLN A 90 -7.65 26.02 -5.26
CA GLN A 90 -7.67 26.13 -3.81
C GLN A 90 -7.58 27.59 -3.31
N ASP A 91 -6.91 28.49 -4.03
CA ASP A 91 -6.81 29.92 -3.71
C ASP A 91 -8.18 30.63 -3.71
N HIS A 92 -9.16 30.10 -4.43
CA HIS A 92 -10.54 30.59 -4.47
C HIS A 92 -11.47 29.84 -3.49
N LEU A 93 -10.99 28.81 -2.82
CA LEU A 93 -11.78 27.99 -1.90
C LEU A 93 -11.65 28.50 -0.44
N PRO A 94 -12.67 28.26 0.41
CA PRO A 94 -12.56 28.57 1.83
C PRO A 94 -11.49 27.71 2.51
N MET A 95 -10.96 28.16 3.65
CA MET A 95 -9.95 27.45 4.45
C MET A 95 -8.64 27.15 3.69
N ASN A 96 -8.29 27.97 2.71
CA ASN A 96 -7.07 27.81 1.90
C ASN A 96 -5.78 28.24 2.62
N LEU A 97 -5.88 28.84 3.82
CA LEU A 97 -4.75 29.33 4.62
C LEU A 97 -3.84 30.35 3.90
N GLY A 98 -4.32 30.96 2.82
CA GLY A 98 -3.54 31.87 1.97
C GLY A 98 -2.67 31.18 0.93
N PHE A 99 -2.77 29.87 0.78
CA PHE A 99 -2.03 29.13 -0.23
C PHE A 99 -2.60 29.33 -1.64
N THR A 100 -1.71 29.42 -2.62
CA THR A 100 -2.04 29.50 -4.04
C THR A 100 -2.42 28.14 -4.61
N GLY A 101 -3.06 28.12 -5.79
CA GLY A 101 -3.33 26.87 -6.50
C GLY A 101 -2.04 26.14 -6.87
N LEU A 102 -2.04 24.81 -6.76
CA LEU A 102 -0.92 23.97 -7.19
C LEU A 102 -0.65 24.19 -8.68
N ASP A 103 0.61 24.12 -9.11
CA ASP A 103 0.95 24.16 -10.54
C ASP A 103 0.29 23.01 -11.33
N PRO A 104 0.17 23.11 -12.67
CA PRO A 104 -0.56 22.09 -13.44
C PRO A 104 0.03 20.68 -13.33
N ALA A 105 1.35 20.53 -13.36
CA ALA A 105 2.01 19.23 -13.30
C ALA A 105 1.91 18.64 -11.88
N GLY A 106 2.08 19.49 -10.86
CA GLY A 106 1.93 19.10 -9.47
C GLY A 106 0.49 18.75 -9.08
N ALA A 107 -0.49 19.50 -9.55
CA ALA A 107 -1.91 19.17 -9.35
C ALA A 107 -2.30 17.85 -10.03
N TRP A 108 -1.77 17.60 -11.24
CA TRP A 108 -1.91 16.32 -11.95
C TRP A 108 -1.34 15.17 -11.13
N ASN A 109 -0.08 15.29 -10.72
CA ASN A 109 0.59 14.26 -9.91
C ASN A 109 -0.20 13.95 -8.63
N THR A 110 -0.59 14.99 -7.88
CA THR A 110 -1.37 14.86 -6.64
C THR A 110 -2.71 14.16 -6.88
N ALA A 111 -3.44 14.57 -7.90
CA ALA A 111 -4.74 13.98 -8.21
C ALA A 111 -4.63 12.49 -8.57
N VAL A 112 -3.69 12.14 -9.44
CA VAL A 112 -3.43 10.75 -9.81
C VAL A 112 -2.96 9.96 -8.61
N SER A 113 -2.02 10.48 -7.85
CA SER A 113 -1.41 9.83 -6.69
C SER A 113 -2.46 9.42 -5.65
N PHE A 114 -3.35 10.31 -5.27
CA PHE A 114 -4.38 10.01 -4.26
C PHE A 114 -5.48 9.09 -4.80
N VAL A 115 -5.86 9.21 -6.05
CA VAL A 115 -6.87 8.34 -6.67
C VAL A 115 -6.36 6.91 -6.89
N THR A 116 -5.07 6.74 -7.14
CA THR A 116 -4.44 5.43 -7.30
C THR A 116 -4.09 4.76 -5.97
N ASN A 117 -4.35 5.38 -4.83
CA ASN A 117 -3.96 4.94 -3.49
C ASN A 117 -2.44 4.96 -3.26
N THR A 118 -1.70 5.75 -4.03
CA THR A 118 -0.24 5.89 -3.88
C THR A 118 0.10 6.92 -2.82
N ASN A 119 -0.59 8.06 -2.84
CA ASN A 119 -0.42 9.19 -1.93
C ASN A 119 1.00 9.78 -1.91
N TRP A 120 1.77 9.58 -2.97
CA TRP A 120 3.01 10.30 -3.22
C TRP A 120 2.75 11.81 -3.25
N GLN A 121 3.53 12.58 -2.48
CA GLN A 121 3.45 14.04 -2.44
C GLN A 121 4.82 14.64 -2.77
N TRP A 122 4.88 15.45 -3.81
CA TRP A 122 6.07 16.19 -4.22
C TRP A 122 6.27 17.49 -3.42
N TYR A 123 5.32 17.84 -2.54
CA TYR A 123 5.26 19.07 -1.74
C TYR A 123 5.06 18.74 -0.26
N SER A 124 5.40 19.71 0.60
CA SER A 124 5.06 19.69 2.02
C SER A 124 3.59 20.09 2.19
N GLY A 125 2.74 19.17 2.68
CA GLY A 125 1.31 19.37 2.78
C GLY A 125 0.93 20.60 3.64
N GLU A 126 1.64 20.81 4.74
CA GLU A 126 1.47 21.95 5.65
C GLU A 126 1.82 23.31 5.04
N ALA A 127 2.61 23.33 3.96
CA ALA A 127 3.06 24.54 3.28
C ALA A 127 2.37 24.79 1.94
N ALA A 128 1.54 23.85 1.46
CA ALA A 128 0.97 23.93 0.12
C ALA A 128 -0.53 23.57 0.02
N ALA A 129 -1.10 22.89 1.02
CA ALA A 129 -2.47 22.39 0.98
C ALA A 129 -3.32 22.98 2.11
N GLY A 130 -4.32 23.78 1.76
CA GLY A 130 -5.29 24.31 2.70
C GLY A 130 -6.20 23.24 3.30
N HIS A 131 -6.85 23.54 4.43
CA HIS A 131 -7.66 22.54 5.15
C HIS A 131 -8.78 21.93 4.30
N LEU A 132 -9.42 22.71 3.42
CA LEU A 132 -10.45 22.15 2.54
C LEU A 132 -9.86 21.14 1.56
N LEU A 133 -8.70 21.43 0.96
CA LEU A 133 -8.03 20.47 0.08
C LEU A 133 -7.62 19.20 0.84
N GLN A 134 -7.08 19.34 2.06
CA GLN A 134 -6.72 18.21 2.92
C GLN A 134 -7.95 17.33 3.27
N MET A 135 -9.09 17.93 3.64
CA MET A 135 -10.28 17.18 4.08
C MET A 135 -11.12 16.66 2.90
N ALA A 136 -11.64 17.58 2.05
CA ALA A 136 -12.56 17.24 0.99
C ALA A 136 -11.87 16.66 -0.25
N GLY A 137 -10.60 16.95 -0.44
CA GLY A 137 -9.76 16.37 -1.46
C GLY A 137 -9.07 15.12 -0.96
N LEU A 138 -7.96 15.28 -0.23
CA LEU A 138 -7.01 14.21 0.06
C LEU A 138 -7.62 13.12 0.97
N ALA A 139 -8.18 13.48 2.12
CA ALA A 139 -8.75 12.50 3.05
C ALA A 139 -9.95 11.74 2.46
N VAL A 140 -10.79 12.37 1.65
CA VAL A 140 -11.88 11.67 0.93
C VAL A 140 -11.30 10.63 -0.03
N GLN A 141 -10.23 10.96 -0.76
CA GLN A 141 -9.58 10.00 -1.64
C GLN A 141 -8.96 8.83 -0.88
N ASN A 142 -8.43 9.05 0.33
CA ASN A 142 -7.93 7.96 1.17
C ASN A 142 -9.01 6.90 1.45
N PHE A 143 -10.26 7.31 1.73
CA PHE A 143 -11.38 6.38 1.89
C PHE A 143 -11.73 5.66 0.60
N VAL A 144 -11.93 6.40 -0.49
CA VAL A 144 -12.51 5.81 -1.71
C VAL A 144 -11.48 5.02 -2.52
N SER A 145 -10.20 5.41 -2.53
CA SER A 145 -9.15 4.67 -3.22
C SER A 145 -8.85 3.33 -2.54
N ALA A 146 -8.86 3.28 -1.20
CA ALA A 146 -8.79 2.05 -0.43
C ALA A 146 -10.00 1.13 -0.70
N ALA A 147 -11.21 1.71 -0.72
CA ALA A 147 -12.44 0.99 -1.03
C ALA A 147 -12.46 0.41 -2.46
N VAL A 148 -11.84 1.09 -3.43
CA VAL A 148 -11.62 0.55 -4.79
C VAL A 148 -10.77 -0.72 -4.74
N GLY A 149 -9.64 -0.70 -4.02
CA GLY A 149 -8.80 -1.88 -3.84
C GLY A 149 -9.53 -3.07 -3.22
N MET A 150 -10.30 -2.81 -2.15
CA MET A 150 -11.13 -3.83 -1.50
C MET A 150 -12.18 -4.40 -2.46
N SER A 151 -12.83 -3.55 -3.25
CA SER A 151 -13.86 -3.95 -4.22
C SER A 151 -13.29 -4.90 -5.28
N VAL A 152 -12.09 -4.61 -5.81
CA VAL A 152 -11.39 -5.47 -6.78
C VAL A 152 -11.03 -6.82 -6.17
N ALA A 153 -10.51 -6.83 -4.94
CA ALA A 153 -10.19 -8.07 -4.23
C ALA A 153 -11.42 -8.96 -4.06
N ILE A 154 -12.54 -8.38 -3.63
CA ILE A 154 -13.81 -9.13 -3.45
C ILE A 154 -14.38 -9.61 -4.79
N ALA A 155 -14.25 -8.84 -5.86
CA ALA A 155 -14.62 -9.28 -7.21
C ALA A 155 -13.82 -10.51 -7.64
N LEU A 156 -12.49 -10.54 -7.40
CA LEU A 156 -11.66 -11.72 -7.68
C LEU A 156 -12.05 -12.91 -6.81
N VAL A 157 -12.26 -12.70 -5.52
CA VAL A 157 -12.71 -13.77 -4.59
C VAL A 157 -14.03 -14.38 -5.07
N ARG A 158 -14.98 -13.56 -5.54
CA ARG A 158 -16.23 -14.07 -6.16
C ARG A 158 -15.94 -14.85 -7.45
N GLY A 159 -14.92 -14.45 -8.22
CA GLY A 159 -14.47 -15.21 -9.39
C GLY A 159 -14.12 -16.66 -9.06
N PHE A 160 -13.42 -16.89 -7.94
CA PHE A 160 -13.12 -18.23 -7.44
C PHE A 160 -14.33 -18.92 -6.83
N ALA A 161 -15.13 -18.21 -6.03
CA ALA A 161 -16.24 -18.79 -5.26
C ALA A 161 -17.44 -19.19 -6.12
N ARG A 162 -17.67 -18.51 -7.24
CA ARG A 162 -18.83 -18.75 -8.12
C ARG A 162 -18.52 -19.83 -9.14
N SER A 163 -19.54 -20.61 -9.50
CA SER A 163 -19.47 -21.61 -10.56
C SER A 163 -20.71 -21.48 -11.46
N GLY A 164 -20.51 -21.36 -12.76
CA GLY A 164 -21.63 -21.26 -13.70
C GLY A 164 -21.25 -20.72 -15.07
N THR A 165 -22.25 -20.47 -15.91
CA THR A 165 -22.05 -19.83 -17.23
C THR A 165 -22.16 -18.31 -17.20
N ASP A 166 -22.53 -17.73 -16.05
CA ASP A 166 -22.74 -16.29 -15.87
C ASP A 166 -21.48 -15.66 -15.27
N ALA A 167 -20.78 -14.88 -16.10
CA ALA A 167 -19.50 -14.23 -15.76
C ALA A 167 -19.67 -12.98 -14.86
N ARG A 168 -20.69 -12.94 -13.99
CA ARG A 168 -20.96 -11.81 -13.10
C ARG A 168 -20.11 -11.89 -11.84
N ILE A 169 -19.55 -10.76 -11.39
CA ILE A 169 -18.61 -10.67 -10.27
C ILE A 169 -19.07 -9.75 -9.14
N GLY A 170 -20.31 -9.27 -9.18
CA GLY A 170 -20.90 -8.37 -8.20
C GLY A 170 -21.25 -7.01 -8.77
N ASN A 171 -21.34 -6.00 -7.92
CA ASN A 171 -21.63 -4.61 -8.29
C ASN A 171 -20.60 -3.68 -7.68
N PHE A 172 -19.86 -2.94 -8.51
CA PHE A 172 -18.81 -2.03 -8.08
C PHE A 172 -19.31 -0.98 -7.08
N TRP A 173 -20.45 -0.35 -7.37
CA TRP A 173 -20.97 0.74 -6.53
C TRP A 173 -21.41 0.23 -5.16
N THR A 174 -21.98 -0.97 -5.11
CA THR A 174 -22.35 -1.62 -3.85
C THR A 174 -21.13 -2.00 -3.03
N ASP A 175 -20.10 -2.57 -3.69
CA ASP A 175 -18.86 -2.96 -3.02
C ASP A 175 -18.11 -1.74 -2.49
N LEU A 176 -17.98 -0.68 -3.31
CA LEU A 176 -17.35 0.59 -2.91
C LEU A 176 -18.06 1.21 -1.71
N THR A 177 -19.38 1.37 -1.80
CA THR A 177 -20.17 1.99 -0.73
C THR A 177 -20.10 1.21 0.57
N ARG A 178 -20.19 -0.13 0.50
CA ARG A 178 -20.08 -1.00 1.68
C ARG A 178 -18.69 -0.96 2.31
N SER A 179 -17.65 -0.94 1.50
CA SER A 179 -16.27 -0.80 1.99
C SER A 179 -16.09 0.49 2.77
N VAL A 180 -16.58 1.63 2.24
CA VAL A 180 -16.50 2.91 2.94
C VAL A 180 -17.38 2.92 4.18
N VAL A 181 -18.69 2.69 4.01
CA VAL A 181 -19.69 2.98 5.07
C VAL A 181 -19.68 1.94 6.20
N ARG A 182 -19.43 0.66 5.88
CA ARG A 182 -19.52 -0.41 6.89
C ARG A 182 -18.17 -0.82 7.46
N ILE A 183 -17.05 -0.60 6.75
CA ILE A 183 -15.75 -1.09 7.17
C ILE A 183 -14.82 0.09 7.51
N LEU A 184 -14.45 0.88 6.50
CA LEU A 184 -13.41 1.91 6.68
C LEU A 184 -13.85 3.02 7.62
N LEU A 185 -15.00 3.65 7.39
CA LEU A 185 -15.45 4.80 8.16
C LEU A 185 -15.66 4.52 9.65
N PRO A 186 -16.32 3.41 10.07
CA PRO A 186 -16.48 3.12 11.50
C PRO A 186 -15.14 2.87 12.20
N ILE A 187 -14.22 2.14 11.56
CA ILE A 187 -12.90 1.85 12.14
C ILE A 187 -12.06 3.12 12.20
N ALA A 188 -12.00 3.90 11.11
CA ALA A 188 -11.25 5.16 11.06
C ALA A 188 -11.78 6.19 12.07
N PHE A 189 -13.10 6.25 12.29
CA PHE A 189 -13.68 7.13 13.30
C PHE A 189 -13.18 6.78 14.72
N VAL A 190 -13.21 5.50 15.08
CA VAL A 190 -12.69 5.05 16.39
C VAL A 190 -11.19 5.31 16.47
N ALA A 191 -10.44 5.03 15.40
CA ALA A 191 -9.01 5.30 15.35
C ALA A 191 -8.69 6.78 15.51
N ALA A 192 -9.42 7.68 14.85
CA ALA A 192 -9.23 9.12 15.00
C ALA A 192 -9.48 9.60 16.45
N VAL A 193 -10.50 9.07 17.12
CA VAL A 193 -10.75 9.37 18.55
C VAL A 193 -9.59 8.90 19.43
N VAL A 194 -9.04 7.71 19.17
CA VAL A 194 -7.88 7.18 19.91
C VAL A 194 -6.65 8.07 19.67
N LEU A 195 -6.39 8.48 18.43
CA LEU A 195 -5.27 9.35 18.07
C LEU A 195 -5.39 10.72 18.74
N VAL A 196 -6.58 11.36 18.70
CA VAL A 196 -6.83 12.65 19.39
C VAL A 196 -6.60 12.51 20.90
N ALA A 197 -7.10 11.44 21.51
CA ALA A 197 -6.92 11.19 22.95
C ALA A 197 -5.44 11.00 23.33
N ASN A 198 -4.57 10.68 22.37
CA ASN A 198 -3.12 10.52 22.56
C ASN A 198 -2.30 11.72 22.06
N GLY A 199 -2.92 12.82 21.66
CA GLY A 199 -2.24 14.08 21.39
C GLY A 199 -2.10 14.43 19.89
N VAL A 200 -2.63 13.63 18.97
CA VAL A 200 -2.70 14.01 17.55
C VAL A 200 -3.69 15.16 17.38
N ILE A 201 -3.29 16.21 16.68
CA ILE A 201 -4.13 17.41 16.57
C ILE A 201 -5.34 17.18 15.65
N GLN A 202 -6.47 17.81 16.04
CA GLN A 202 -7.71 17.84 15.24
C GLN A 202 -8.41 19.16 15.45
N ASN A 203 -8.13 20.13 14.58
CA ASN A 203 -8.77 21.44 14.61
C ASN A 203 -8.84 22.05 13.21
N LEU A 204 -9.44 23.22 13.08
CA LEU A 204 -9.51 24.01 11.85
C LEU A 204 -8.82 25.38 12.04
N GLY A 205 -7.96 25.48 13.05
CA GLY A 205 -7.22 26.71 13.34
C GLY A 205 -6.20 27.01 12.25
N PRO A 206 -5.91 28.30 12.01
CA PRO A 206 -4.81 28.68 11.13
C PRO A 206 -3.47 28.35 11.79
N HIS A 207 -2.42 28.41 11.01
CA HIS A 207 -1.07 28.35 11.54
C HIS A 207 -0.82 29.60 12.43
N THR A 208 -0.29 29.37 13.62
CA THR A 208 -0.02 30.44 14.60
C THR A 208 1.47 30.75 14.64
N ALA A 209 1.86 31.96 14.29
CA ALA A 209 3.23 32.41 14.43
C ALA A 209 3.54 32.68 15.92
N VAL A 210 4.61 32.09 16.40
CA VAL A 210 5.15 32.31 17.76
C VAL A 210 6.62 32.71 17.68
N GLU A 211 7.03 33.68 18.52
CA GLU A 211 8.42 34.05 18.63
C GLU A 211 9.19 32.99 19.45
N THR A 212 10.36 32.61 18.96
CA THR A 212 11.26 31.70 19.66
C THR A 212 12.18 32.45 20.61
N LEU A 213 12.73 31.77 21.61
CA LEU A 213 13.70 32.36 22.56
C LEU A 213 14.97 32.90 21.87
N ALA A 214 15.28 32.41 20.67
CA ALA A 214 16.40 32.86 19.86
C ALA A 214 16.07 34.06 18.96
N GLY A 215 14.85 34.65 19.06
CA GLY A 215 14.42 35.81 18.27
C GLY A 215 13.92 35.46 16.85
N GLY A 216 13.78 34.19 16.50
CA GLY A 216 13.17 33.76 15.24
C GLY A 216 11.67 33.53 15.37
N THR A 217 10.95 33.38 14.25
CA THR A 217 9.53 33.02 14.22
C THR A 217 9.37 31.55 13.89
N GLN A 218 8.55 30.86 14.69
CA GLN A 218 8.12 29.49 14.42
C GLN A 218 6.60 29.47 14.18
N HIS A 219 6.16 28.68 13.21
CA HIS A 219 4.74 28.46 12.98
C HIS A 219 4.28 27.18 13.69
N VAL A 220 3.40 27.33 14.66
CA VAL A 220 2.67 26.19 15.26
C VAL A 220 1.49 25.88 14.34
N LEU A 221 1.51 24.68 13.80
CA LEU A 221 0.56 24.27 12.77
C LEU A 221 -0.74 23.79 13.39
N GLY A 222 -1.87 24.23 12.84
CA GLY A 222 -3.22 23.72 13.11
C GLY A 222 -3.69 22.87 11.93
N GLY A 223 -4.66 21.98 12.17
CA GLY A 223 -5.27 21.24 11.08
C GLY A 223 -6.08 20.01 11.49
N PRO A 224 -6.87 19.45 10.58
CA PRO A 224 -7.67 18.24 10.77
C PRO A 224 -6.83 16.96 10.59
N VAL A 225 -5.76 16.81 11.38
CA VAL A 225 -4.72 15.80 11.20
C VAL A 225 -5.20 14.41 11.59
N ALA A 226 -5.74 14.22 12.80
CA ALA A 226 -6.08 12.89 13.32
C ALA A 226 -7.11 12.13 12.45
N SER A 227 -8.05 12.83 11.83
CA SER A 227 -9.02 12.20 10.94
C SER A 227 -8.39 11.71 9.63
N GLN A 228 -7.42 12.43 9.10
CA GLN A 228 -6.66 12.01 7.92
C GLN A 228 -5.69 10.88 8.28
N GLU A 229 -4.97 11.01 9.41
CA GLU A 229 -4.03 10.01 9.91
C GLU A 229 -4.70 8.64 10.09
N ALA A 230 -5.87 8.62 10.73
CA ALA A 230 -6.61 7.38 10.96
C ALA A 230 -6.95 6.62 9.66
N ILE A 231 -7.39 7.32 8.61
CA ILE A 231 -7.72 6.66 7.33
C ILE A 231 -6.49 6.43 6.47
N LYS A 232 -5.49 7.31 6.53
CA LYS A 232 -4.22 7.17 5.84
C LYS A 232 -3.56 5.83 6.16
N GLU A 233 -3.54 5.47 7.44
CA GLU A 233 -2.97 4.21 7.91
C GLU A 233 -3.90 3.01 7.66
N LEU A 234 -5.17 3.11 8.04
CA LEU A 234 -6.14 2.03 7.87
C LEU A 234 -6.38 1.66 6.40
N GLY A 235 -6.36 2.64 5.51
CA GLY A 235 -6.56 2.47 4.06
C GLY A 235 -5.30 2.07 3.31
N THR A 236 -4.17 1.88 4.01
CA THR A 236 -2.84 1.70 3.41
C THR A 236 -2.60 2.72 2.30
N ASN A 237 -2.78 3.99 2.63
CA ASN A 237 -2.68 5.10 1.69
C ASN A 237 -1.27 5.73 1.72
N GLY A 238 -0.78 6.07 2.92
CA GLY A 238 0.41 6.90 3.07
C GLY A 238 0.15 8.37 2.71
N GLY A 239 1.19 9.08 2.36
CA GLY A 239 1.17 10.53 2.33
C GLY A 239 1.12 11.10 3.74
N GLY A 240 0.76 12.33 3.90
CA GLY A 240 0.63 12.93 5.21
C GLY A 240 0.12 14.35 5.17
N PHE A 241 -0.40 14.79 6.30
CA PHE A 241 -0.71 16.20 6.52
C PHE A 241 0.59 17.01 6.52
N PHE A 242 1.62 16.48 7.20
CA PHE A 242 2.97 17.04 7.27
C PHE A 242 3.94 16.32 6.34
N ASN A 243 4.95 17.04 5.84
CA ASN A 243 6.01 16.45 5.03
C ASN A 243 6.79 15.36 5.77
N ALA A 244 7.04 15.56 7.07
CA ALA A 244 7.69 14.55 7.91
C ALA A 244 6.80 13.32 8.16
N ASN A 245 5.55 13.36 7.76
CA ASN A 245 4.60 12.24 7.89
C ASN A 245 4.48 11.76 9.35
N SER A 246 4.35 10.47 9.60
CA SER A 246 4.30 9.89 10.96
C SER A 246 5.60 10.01 11.76
N ALA A 247 6.61 10.71 11.26
CA ALA A 247 7.73 11.23 12.05
C ALA A 247 7.37 12.54 12.76
N HIS A 248 6.35 13.28 12.29
CA HIS A 248 5.96 14.56 12.88
C HIS A 248 5.25 14.36 14.23
N PRO A 249 5.64 15.10 15.30
CA PRO A 249 5.04 14.92 16.64
C PRO A 249 3.55 15.18 16.73
N LEU A 250 2.97 15.96 15.79
CA LEU A 250 1.53 16.24 15.75
C LEU A 250 0.72 15.19 14.95
N GLU A 251 1.38 14.30 14.21
CA GLU A 251 0.77 13.11 13.59
C GLU A 251 0.94 11.88 14.50
N ASN A 252 2.16 11.64 15.01
CA ASN A 252 2.53 10.47 15.78
C ASN A 252 3.32 10.88 17.04
N PRO A 253 2.64 11.35 18.11
CA PRO A 253 3.30 12.00 19.25
C PRO A 253 4.10 11.06 20.16
N ASN A 254 3.77 9.77 20.24
CA ASN A 254 4.34 8.89 21.26
C ASN A 254 4.45 7.42 20.80
N PRO A 255 5.17 6.54 21.55
CA PRO A 255 5.34 5.13 21.17
C PRO A 255 4.04 4.33 21.06
N PHE A 256 2.97 4.70 21.80
CA PHE A 256 1.68 4.05 21.66
C PHE A 256 1.03 4.37 20.32
N THR A 257 1.03 5.65 19.91
CA THR A 257 0.50 6.04 18.59
C THR A 257 1.29 5.37 17.47
N ASN A 258 2.61 5.27 17.59
CA ASN A 258 3.45 4.59 16.60
C ASN A 258 3.05 3.11 16.40
N ILE A 259 2.89 2.34 17.47
CA ILE A 259 2.46 0.94 17.36
C ILE A 259 1.01 0.82 16.90
N PHE A 260 0.16 1.79 17.25
CA PHE A 260 -1.23 1.84 16.84
C PHE A 260 -1.38 2.14 15.34
N GLU A 261 -0.58 3.04 14.79
CA GLU A 261 -0.51 3.32 13.34
C GLU A 261 -0.05 2.08 12.57
N ILE A 262 1.02 1.41 13.01
CA ILE A 262 1.45 0.13 12.42
C ILE A 262 0.34 -0.93 12.48
N PHE A 263 -0.40 -0.98 13.59
CA PHE A 263 -1.55 -1.88 13.72
C PHE A 263 -2.63 -1.55 12.67
N LEU A 264 -2.95 -0.27 12.46
CA LEU A 264 -3.94 0.16 11.45
C LEU A 264 -3.48 -0.20 10.04
N ILE A 265 -2.21 0.02 9.69
CA ILE A 265 -1.61 -0.38 8.40
C ILE A 265 -1.84 -1.87 8.13
N LEU A 266 -1.59 -2.72 9.11
CA LEU A 266 -1.61 -4.17 8.95
C LEU A 266 -3.00 -4.80 9.15
N LEU A 267 -3.95 -4.06 9.73
CA LEU A 267 -5.24 -4.58 10.20
C LEU A 267 -6.05 -5.25 9.07
N ILE A 268 -6.36 -4.52 8.02
CA ILE A 268 -7.17 -5.03 6.91
C ILE A 268 -6.37 -6.02 6.05
N PRO A 269 -5.11 -5.74 5.66
CA PRO A 269 -4.30 -6.68 4.90
C PRO A 269 -4.19 -8.07 5.52
N PHE A 270 -3.88 -8.17 6.81
CA PHE A 270 -3.83 -9.46 7.50
C PHE A 270 -5.20 -10.10 7.76
N THR A 271 -6.29 -9.33 7.66
CA THR A 271 -7.65 -9.83 7.85
C THR A 271 -8.28 -10.35 6.55
N LEU A 272 -7.94 -9.79 5.40
CA LEU A 272 -8.49 -10.17 4.10
C LEU A 272 -8.32 -11.65 3.74
N PRO A 273 -7.21 -12.35 4.04
CA PRO A 273 -7.10 -13.79 3.84
C PRO A 273 -8.17 -14.61 4.57
N ARG A 274 -8.59 -14.17 5.76
CA ARG A 274 -9.72 -14.80 6.47
C ARG A 274 -11.03 -14.60 5.75
N THR A 275 -11.28 -13.38 5.26
CA THR A 275 -12.45 -13.05 4.45
C THR A 275 -12.49 -13.91 3.19
N PHE A 276 -11.37 -14.03 2.48
CA PHE A 276 -11.21 -14.91 1.32
C PHE A 276 -11.57 -16.36 1.64
N GLY A 277 -10.95 -16.97 2.66
CA GLY A 277 -11.20 -18.36 3.03
C GLY A 277 -12.66 -18.64 3.40
N LEU A 278 -13.36 -17.65 4.01
CA LEU A 278 -14.79 -17.76 4.32
C LEU A 278 -15.66 -17.68 3.06
N MET A 279 -15.35 -16.77 2.14
CA MET A 279 -16.13 -16.57 0.92
C MET A 279 -15.98 -17.70 -0.09
N VAL A 280 -14.81 -18.37 -0.14
CA VAL A 280 -14.62 -19.55 -1.01
C VAL A 280 -15.06 -20.87 -0.34
N GLY A 281 -15.50 -20.82 0.92
CA GLY A 281 -16.00 -22.00 1.65
C GLY A 281 -14.90 -22.91 2.22
N ASP A 282 -13.61 -22.55 2.13
CA ASP A 282 -12.49 -23.29 2.74
C ASP A 282 -11.55 -22.38 3.52
N ARG A 283 -11.69 -22.37 4.84
CA ARG A 283 -10.89 -21.57 5.76
C ARG A 283 -9.39 -21.89 5.70
N ARG A 284 -9.02 -23.11 5.31
CA ARG A 284 -7.61 -23.54 5.21
C ARG A 284 -6.88 -22.80 4.11
N GLN A 285 -7.57 -22.43 3.03
CA GLN A 285 -7.01 -21.59 1.96
C GLN A 285 -6.64 -20.19 2.47
N GLY A 286 -7.51 -19.59 3.29
CA GLY A 286 -7.20 -18.32 3.95
C GLY A 286 -5.95 -18.40 4.84
N TRP A 287 -5.79 -19.48 5.61
CA TRP A 287 -4.60 -19.70 6.43
C TRP A 287 -3.33 -19.92 5.60
N ALA A 288 -3.43 -20.62 4.47
CA ALA A 288 -2.28 -20.82 3.57
C ALA A 288 -1.80 -19.51 2.96
N VAL A 289 -2.72 -18.66 2.49
CA VAL A 289 -2.40 -17.33 1.97
C VAL A 289 -1.80 -16.44 3.07
N LEU A 290 -2.43 -16.40 4.26
CA LEU A 290 -1.92 -15.65 5.39
C LEU A 290 -0.51 -16.13 5.81
N GLY A 291 -0.28 -17.44 5.82
CA GLY A 291 1.01 -18.02 6.17
C GLY A 291 2.13 -17.60 5.21
N ALA A 292 1.86 -17.55 3.92
CA ALA A 292 2.83 -17.04 2.94
C ALA A 292 3.11 -15.55 3.13
N MET A 293 2.07 -14.74 3.28
CA MET A 293 2.18 -13.29 3.53
C MET A 293 2.97 -12.99 4.80
N ALA A 294 2.58 -13.62 5.92
CA ALA A 294 3.22 -13.42 7.21
C ALA A 294 4.67 -13.92 7.23
N GLY A 295 4.95 -15.04 6.56
CA GLY A 295 6.31 -15.56 6.45
C GLY A 295 7.25 -14.61 5.70
N LEU A 296 6.81 -14.09 4.55
CA LEU A 296 7.59 -13.10 3.78
C LEU A 296 7.77 -11.80 4.59
N PHE A 297 6.72 -11.31 5.24
CA PHE A 297 6.80 -10.13 6.12
C PHE A 297 7.79 -10.34 7.27
N ALA A 298 7.74 -11.49 7.94
CA ALA A 298 8.64 -11.79 9.05
C ALA A 298 10.12 -11.83 8.62
N VAL A 299 10.40 -12.37 7.44
CA VAL A 299 11.76 -12.38 6.86
C VAL A 299 12.21 -10.94 6.56
N ALA A 300 11.37 -10.14 5.88
CA ALA A 300 11.70 -8.74 5.60
C ALA A 300 11.94 -7.95 6.88
N LEU A 301 11.08 -8.09 7.90
CA LEU A 301 11.23 -7.44 9.20
C LEU A 301 12.54 -7.83 9.90
N ALA A 302 12.85 -9.13 9.91
CA ALA A 302 14.09 -9.61 10.52
C ALA A 302 15.34 -9.02 9.84
N LEU A 303 15.34 -8.98 8.50
CA LEU A 303 16.46 -8.44 7.72
C LEU A 303 16.59 -6.92 7.88
N THR A 304 15.49 -6.16 7.81
CA THR A 304 15.52 -4.71 8.01
C THR A 304 15.98 -4.36 9.42
N THR A 305 15.42 -5.03 10.44
CA THR A 305 15.81 -4.80 11.84
C THR A 305 17.27 -5.15 12.08
N TRP A 306 17.74 -6.26 11.53
CA TRP A 306 19.15 -6.65 11.61
C TRP A 306 20.06 -5.60 10.96
N ALA A 307 19.74 -5.14 9.77
CA ALA A 307 20.54 -4.13 9.05
C ALA A 307 20.65 -2.83 9.83
N GLU A 308 19.53 -2.33 10.37
CA GLU A 308 19.51 -1.07 11.11
C GLU A 308 20.20 -1.16 12.48
N LEU A 309 20.05 -2.28 13.18
CA LEU A 309 20.72 -2.51 14.47
C LEU A 309 22.23 -2.80 14.32
N ALA A 310 22.63 -3.48 13.25
CA ALA A 310 24.04 -3.74 12.95
C ALA A 310 24.80 -2.47 12.53
N GLY A 311 24.07 -1.47 11.97
CA GLY A 311 24.62 -0.19 11.54
C GLY A 311 25.83 -0.33 10.61
N PRO A 312 25.77 -1.12 9.52
CA PRO A 312 26.90 -1.26 8.61
C PRO A 312 27.18 0.07 7.90
N GLY A 313 28.47 0.35 7.70
CA GLY A 313 28.94 1.60 7.08
C GLY A 313 29.75 2.46 8.03
N ALA A 314 30.57 3.34 7.46
CA ALA A 314 31.51 4.17 8.23
C ALA A 314 30.79 5.21 9.11
N ALA A 315 29.75 5.86 8.60
CA ALA A 315 29.04 6.90 9.32
C ALA A 315 28.26 6.38 10.55
N PRO A 316 27.43 5.30 10.45
CA PRO A 316 26.81 4.70 11.62
C PRO A 316 27.80 4.17 12.65
N GLN A 317 28.93 3.61 12.19
CA GLN A 317 29.98 3.14 13.10
C GLN A 317 30.67 4.28 13.83
N ALA A 318 30.93 5.39 13.16
CA ALA A 318 31.51 6.58 13.77
C ALA A 318 30.54 7.26 14.76
N ALA A 319 29.27 7.29 14.45
CA ALA A 319 28.22 7.86 15.30
C ALA A 319 27.81 6.92 16.45
N GLY A 320 28.15 5.63 16.39
CA GLY A 320 27.76 4.61 17.36
C GLY A 320 26.39 3.98 17.13
N ALA A 321 25.57 4.52 16.21
CA ALA A 321 24.27 3.95 15.81
C ALA A 321 23.80 4.58 14.49
N ALA A 322 22.91 3.87 13.75
CA ALA A 322 22.28 4.36 12.52
C ALA A 322 21.05 5.24 12.82
N LEU A 323 21.22 6.33 13.57
CA LEU A 323 20.12 7.19 14.06
C LEU A 323 19.79 8.38 13.13
N GLU A 324 20.65 8.68 12.16
CA GLU A 324 20.40 9.74 11.19
C GLU A 324 19.04 9.47 10.47
N GLY A 325 18.25 10.53 10.29
CA GLY A 325 16.91 10.45 9.68
C GLY A 325 15.87 9.63 10.45
N LYS A 326 16.13 9.21 11.69
CA LYS A 326 15.24 8.42 12.53
C LYS A 326 14.87 9.15 13.82
N GLU A 327 13.61 9.04 14.22
CA GLU A 327 13.11 9.66 15.44
C GLU A 327 13.61 8.91 16.69
N THR A 328 14.38 9.59 17.53
CA THR A 328 14.95 9.01 18.76
C THR A 328 13.90 8.56 19.75
N ARG A 329 12.70 9.18 19.75
CA ARG A 329 11.56 8.78 20.60
C ARG A 329 11.01 7.40 20.27
N PHE A 330 11.24 6.89 19.06
CA PHE A 330 10.81 5.54 18.62
C PHE A 330 11.99 4.56 18.62
N GLY A 331 13.16 5.01 18.22
CA GLY A 331 14.38 4.21 18.11
C GLY A 331 14.43 3.33 16.87
N LEU A 332 15.56 2.65 16.68
CA LEU A 332 15.87 1.90 15.45
C LEU A 332 14.90 0.77 15.15
N ALA A 333 14.55 -0.03 16.16
CA ALA A 333 13.70 -1.21 15.96
C ALA A 333 12.26 -0.84 15.58
N ALA A 334 11.71 0.21 16.18
CA ALA A 334 10.35 0.68 15.85
C ALA A 334 10.33 1.35 14.47
N SER A 335 11.39 2.06 14.07
CA SER A 335 11.54 2.61 12.73
C SER A 335 11.66 1.50 11.68
N ALA A 336 12.45 0.45 11.92
CA ALA A 336 12.54 -0.72 11.05
C ALA A 336 11.20 -1.45 10.91
N LEU A 337 10.44 -1.58 12.00
CA LEU A 337 9.10 -2.20 11.98
C LEU A 337 8.12 -1.36 11.15
N PHE A 338 8.13 -0.03 11.31
CA PHE A 338 7.27 0.88 10.53
C PHE A 338 7.65 0.83 9.04
N ALA A 339 8.95 0.95 8.72
CA ALA A 339 9.44 0.87 7.35
C ALA A 339 9.07 -0.45 6.65
N THR A 340 9.22 -1.58 7.36
CA THR A 340 8.81 -2.89 6.83
C THR A 340 7.29 -2.99 6.65
N ALA A 341 6.51 -2.47 7.59
CA ALA A 341 5.04 -2.50 7.51
C ALA A 341 4.56 -1.68 6.30
N THR A 342 5.05 -0.46 6.14
CA THR A 342 4.64 0.45 5.07
C THR A 342 5.05 0.01 3.67
N THR A 343 6.23 -0.62 3.52
CA THR A 343 6.74 -1.14 2.24
C THR A 343 6.29 -2.56 1.94
N GLY A 344 5.89 -3.31 2.94
CA GLY A 344 5.22 -4.61 2.77
C GLY A 344 3.73 -4.49 2.43
N THR A 345 3.16 -3.30 2.63
CA THR A 345 1.80 -2.91 2.24
C THR A 345 1.88 -1.69 1.32
N SER A 346 0.95 -1.45 0.43
CA SER A 346 0.95 -0.24 -0.42
C SER A 346 0.60 1.01 0.39
N THR A 347 1.32 1.31 1.50
CA THR A 347 0.96 2.42 2.40
C THR A 347 1.74 3.69 2.09
N GLY A 348 3.06 3.67 2.21
CA GLY A 348 3.90 4.84 1.96
C GLY A 348 4.03 5.81 3.14
N ALA A 349 3.31 5.63 4.24
CA ALA A 349 3.53 6.38 5.48
C ALA A 349 4.91 6.04 6.07
N VAL A 350 5.57 7.02 6.68
CA VAL A 350 6.92 6.85 7.23
C VAL A 350 7.05 7.53 8.59
N ASN A 351 7.74 6.88 9.52
CA ASN A 351 8.16 7.49 10.79
C ASN A 351 9.68 7.75 10.84
N ALA A 352 10.37 7.51 9.74
CA ALA A 352 11.79 7.74 9.55
C ALA A 352 12.05 8.08 8.08
N MET A 353 13.14 8.76 7.78
CA MET A 353 13.60 9.00 6.43
C MET A 353 14.13 7.69 5.83
N HIS A 354 13.46 7.16 4.80
CA HIS A 354 13.88 5.90 4.17
C HIS A 354 15.22 6.02 3.45
N ASP A 355 15.53 7.20 2.95
CA ASP A 355 16.81 7.53 2.35
C ASP A 355 18.00 7.36 3.33
N SER A 356 17.76 7.61 4.62
CA SER A 356 18.72 7.45 5.70
C SER A 356 18.78 6.04 6.30
N LEU A 357 18.06 5.06 5.73
CA LEU A 357 18.27 3.66 6.09
C LEU A 357 19.65 3.21 5.63
N THR A 358 20.23 2.25 6.36
CA THR A 358 21.49 1.63 5.90
C THR A 358 21.31 1.04 4.51
N ALA A 359 22.36 0.97 3.69
CA ALA A 359 22.24 0.44 2.33
C ALA A 359 21.56 -0.94 2.26
N PRO A 360 21.90 -1.94 3.14
CA PRO A 360 21.14 -3.20 3.16
C PRO A 360 19.71 -3.03 3.69
N GLY A 361 19.45 -2.15 4.67
CA GLY A 361 18.10 -1.87 5.19
C GLY A 361 17.21 -1.23 4.13
N GLY A 362 17.71 -0.19 3.46
CA GLY A 362 17.08 0.45 2.30
C GLY A 362 16.83 -0.54 1.16
N GLY A 363 17.79 -1.44 0.91
CA GLY A 363 17.65 -2.51 -0.08
C GLY A 363 16.53 -3.49 0.24
N VAL A 364 16.33 -3.87 1.51
CA VAL A 364 15.24 -4.76 1.93
C VAL A 364 13.87 -4.11 1.78
N VAL A 365 13.71 -2.85 2.19
CA VAL A 365 12.43 -2.15 2.05
C VAL A 365 12.09 -1.89 0.58
N LEU A 366 13.09 -1.56 -0.25
CA LEU A 366 12.94 -1.49 -1.71
C LEU A 366 12.52 -2.83 -2.31
N PHE A 367 13.18 -3.93 -1.92
CA PHE A 367 12.83 -5.27 -2.37
C PHE A 367 11.40 -5.65 -1.97
N SER A 368 10.93 -5.25 -0.79
CA SER A 368 9.55 -5.49 -0.33
C SER A 368 8.52 -4.83 -1.25
N MET A 369 8.77 -3.61 -1.74
CA MET A 369 7.93 -2.99 -2.76
C MET A 369 8.02 -3.72 -4.11
N LEU A 370 9.22 -4.07 -4.55
CA LEU A 370 9.44 -4.80 -5.81
C LEU A 370 8.82 -6.20 -5.79
N LEU A 371 8.61 -6.81 -4.61
CA LEU A 371 7.85 -8.04 -4.44
C LEU A 371 6.37 -7.90 -4.87
N GLY A 372 5.94 -6.70 -5.20
CA GLY A 372 4.58 -6.38 -5.60
C GLY A 372 3.67 -6.13 -4.40
N GLU A 373 4.27 -5.82 -3.26
CA GLU A 373 3.57 -5.49 -2.01
C GLU A 373 2.49 -6.52 -1.65
N ILE A 374 2.90 -7.78 -1.66
CA ILE A 374 2.03 -8.92 -1.36
C ILE A 374 2.27 -9.53 0.03
N ALA A 375 3.11 -8.89 0.84
CA ALA A 375 3.53 -9.42 2.14
C ALA A 375 3.38 -8.38 3.29
N PRO A 376 2.16 -8.14 3.79
CA PRO A 376 0.85 -8.68 3.44
C PRO A 376 0.14 -7.94 2.30
N GLY A 377 0.70 -6.86 1.82
CA GLY A 377 0.21 -6.03 0.74
C GLY A 377 -0.84 -4.99 1.14
N GLY A 378 -1.22 -4.14 0.20
CA GLY A 378 -2.19 -3.08 0.42
C GLY A 378 -3.61 -3.59 0.62
N VAL A 379 -4.48 -2.70 1.10
CA VAL A 379 -5.90 -2.97 1.32
C VAL A 379 -6.58 -3.39 0.01
N GLY A 380 -6.78 -4.68 -0.14
CA GLY A 380 -7.25 -5.33 -1.36
C GLY A 380 -6.13 -5.74 -2.31
N ALA A 381 -5.19 -4.85 -2.63
CA ALA A 381 -4.10 -5.12 -3.58
C ALA A 381 -3.25 -6.33 -3.18
N GLY A 382 -2.88 -6.44 -1.91
CA GLY A 382 -2.13 -7.57 -1.41
C GLY A 382 -2.82 -8.91 -1.61
N LEU A 383 -4.12 -8.99 -1.31
CA LEU A 383 -4.86 -10.22 -1.49
C LEU A 383 -4.96 -10.62 -2.96
N TYR A 384 -5.36 -9.72 -3.85
CA TYR A 384 -5.47 -10.10 -5.27
C TYR A 384 -4.09 -10.37 -5.89
N GLY A 385 -3.05 -9.65 -5.51
CA GLY A 385 -1.67 -9.91 -5.94
C GLY A 385 -1.19 -11.30 -5.51
N MET A 386 -1.37 -11.66 -4.23
CA MET A 386 -1.00 -12.97 -3.72
C MET A 386 -1.81 -14.10 -4.39
N LEU A 387 -3.09 -13.88 -4.69
CA LEU A 387 -3.90 -14.86 -5.42
C LEU A 387 -3.45 -15.01 -6.89
N VAL A 388 -2.98 -13.95 -7.53
CA VAL A 388 -2.36 -14.02 -8.85
C VAL A 388 -1.07 -14.85 -8.78
N VAL A 389 -0.20 -14.63 -7.79
CA VAL A 389 1.01 -15.45 -7.57
C VAL A 389 0.63 -16.90 -7.26
N ALA A 390 -0.46 -17.15 -6.52
CA ALA A 390 -0.95 -18.51 -6.29
C ALA A 390 -1.35 -19.22 -7.59
N VAL A 391 -1.95 -18.50 -8.54
CA VAL A 391 -2.26 -19.03 -9.88
C VAL A 391 -0.98 -19.39 -10.64
N VAL A 392 0.07 -18.53 -10.57
CA VAL A 392 1.38 -18.84 -11.16
C VAL A 392 1.97 -20.11 -10.52
N ALA A 393 1.98 -20.18 -9.19
CA ALA A 393 2.54 -21.31 -8.44
C ALA A 393 1.86 -22.64 -8.81
N VAL A 394 0.53 -22.64 -8.85
CA VAL A 394 -0.25 -23.83 -9.25
C VAL A 394 0.01 -24.21 -10.70
N PHE A 395 0.11 -23.22 -11.60
CA PHE A 395 0.37 -23.46 -13.01
C PHE A 395 1.75 -24.09 -13.23
N VAL A 396 2.79 -23.50 -12.65
CA VAL A 396 4.18 -24.03 -12.77
C VAL A 396 4.28 -25.42 -12.16
N ALA A 397 3.77 -25.60 -10.92
CA ALA A 397 3.81 -26.91 -10.26
C ALA A 397 3.02 -27.97 -11.04
N GLY A 398 1.86 -27.63 -11.60
CA GLY A 398 1.06 -28.53 -12.43
C GLY A 398 1.82 -28.99 -13.68
N LEU A 399 2.45 -28.07 -14.39
CA LEU A 399 3.23 -28.40 -15.59
C LEU A 399 4.45 -29.27 -15.27
N MET A 400 5.16 -29.00 -14.17
CA MET A 400 6.35 -29.75 -13.77
C MET A 400 6.05 -31.23 -13.46
N VAL A 401 4.85 -31.52 -12.93
CA VAL A 401 4.44 -32.88 -12.59
C VAL A 401 3.50 -33.52 -13.63
N GLY A 402 3.30 -32.85 -14.78
CA GLY A 402 2.46 -33.37 -15.88
C GLY A 402 0.97 -33.44 -15.53
N ARG A 403 0.49 -32.55 -14.67
CA ARG A 403 -0.92 -32.50 -14.22
C ARG A 403 -1.62 -31.23 -14.73
N THR A 404 -2.95 -31.30 -14.90
CA THR A 404 -3.73 -30.11 -15.24
C THR A 404 -3.71 -29.11 -14.07
N PRO A 405 -3.25 -27.88 -14.26
CA PRO A 405 -3.23 -26.88 -13.20
C PRO A 405 -4.66 -26.51 -12.78
N GLU A 406 -4.95 -26.63 -11.49
CA GLU A 406 -6.26 -26.32 -10.90
C GLU A 406 -6.10 -25.59 -9.58
N TYR A 407 -6.80 -24.47 -9.41
CA TYR A 407 -6.85 -23.73 -8.14
C TYR A 407 -8.30 -23.50 -7.71
N LEU A 408 -8.67 -23.97 -6.51
CA LEU A 408 -10.03 -23.88 -5.96
C LEU A 408 -11.11 -24.43 -6.93
N GLY A 409 -10.82 -25.55 -7.60
CA GLY A 409 -11.70 -26.16 -8.57
C GLY A 409 -11.82 -25.42 -9.89
N LYS A 410 -10.99 -24.41 -10.14
CA LYS A 410 -10.92 -23.69 -11.42
C LYS A 410 -9.72 -24.15 -12.21
N LYS A 411 -9.93 -24.47 -13.48
CA LYS A 411 -8.82 -24.82 -14.40
C LYS A 411 -8.06 -23.58 -14.81
N ILE A 412 -6.75 -23.65 -14.70
CA ILE A 412 -5.85 -22.57 -15.12
C ILE A 412 -5.28 -22.93 -16.50
N GLY A 413 -5.91 -22.40 -17.53
CA GLY A 413 -5.52 -22.63 -18.92
C GLY A 413 -4.74 -21.45 -19.50
N ARG A 414 -4.53 -21.51 -20.83
CA ARG A 414 -3.76 -20.50 -21.58
C ARG A 414 -4.28 -19.08 -21.35
N GLN A 415 -5.58 -18.88 -21.32
CA GLN A 415 -6.16 -17.55 -21.24
C GLN A 415 -6.02 -16.93 -19.85
N GLU A 416 -6.17 -17.74 -18.79
CA GLU A 416 -5.98 -17.32 -17.41
C GLU A 416 -4.51 -16.96 -17.17
N ILE A 417 -3.58 -17.82 -17.60
CA ILE A 417 -2.15 -17.56 -17.39
C ILE A 417 -1.63 -16.39 -18.23
N THR A 418 -2.22 -16.11 -19.40
CA THR A 418 -1.85 -14.91 -20.18
C THR A 418 -2.19 -13.62 -19.41
N LEU A 419 -3.39 -13.54 -18.78
CA LEU A 419 -3.76 -12.39 -17.95
C LEU A 419 -2.82 -12.24 -16.75
N VAL A 420 -2.49 -13.34 -16.11
CA VAL A 420 -1.57 -13.40 -14.97
C VAL A 420 -0.15 -12.99 -15.38
N ALA A 421 0.36 -13.46 -16.51
CA ALA A 421 1.68 -13.08 -17.02
C ALA A 421 1.75 -11.56 -17.33
N LEU A 422 0.72 -11.00 -17.96
CA LEU A 422 0.64 -9.56 -18.19
C LEU A 422 0.59 -8.77 -16.89
N TYR A 423 -0.15 -9.26 -15.87
CA TYR A 423 -0.16 -8.66 -14.55
C TYR A 423 1.24 -8.59 -13.95
N VAL A 424 1.97 -9.73 -13.93
CA VAL A 424 3.32 -9.82 -13.37
C VAL A 424 4.31 -8.92 -14.11
N LEU A 425 4.16 -8.73 -15.42
CA LEU A 425 5.07 -7.91 -16.24
C LEU A 425 4.78 -6.41 -16.16
N THR A 426 3.59 -5.99 -15.72
CA THR A 426 3.18 -4.57 -15.75
C THR A 426 4.09 -3.70 -14.89
N THR A 427 4.22 -4.01 -13.61
CA THR A 427 5.01 -3.20 -12.67
C THR A 427 6.51 -3.21 -13.02
N PRO A 428 7.15 -4.35 -13.30
CA PRO A 428 8.53 -4.36 -13.76
C PRO A 428 8.80 -3.47 -14.98
N ALA A 429 7.91 -3.50 -15.97
CA ALA A 429 8.06 -2.65 -17.15
C ALA A 429 8.04 -1.16 -16.78
N VAL A 430 7.11 -0.75 -15.94
CA VAL A 430 7.00 0.65 -15.47
C VAL A 430 8.24 1.06 -14.68
N VAL A 431 8.66 0.24 -13.72
CA VAL A 431 9.78 0.54 -12.83
C VAL A 431 11.10 0.63 -13.61
N LEU A 432 11.40 -0.39 -14.40
CA LEU A 432 12.69 -0.45 -15.10
C LEU A 432 12.79 0.59 -16.23
N VAL A 433 11.71 0.82 -17.00
CA VAL A 433 11.71 1.83 -18.05
C VAL A 433 11.77 3.23 -17.46
N GLY A 434 10.99 3.53 -16.42
CA GLY A 434 11.02 4.83 -15.74
C GLY A 434 12.39 5.14 -15.16
N THR A 435 12.99 4.18 -14.46
CA THR A 435 14.35 4.30 -13.92
C THR A 435 15.37 4.53 -15.03
N ALA A 436 15.36 3.71 -16.08
CA ALA A 436 16.31 3.81 -17.19
C ALA A 436 16.23 5.16 -17.90
N LEU A 437 15.03 5.69 -18.12
CA LEU A 437 14.86 7.03 -18.72
C LEU A 437 15.43 8.11 -17.79
N SER A 438 15.17 8.03 -16.49
CA SER A 438 15.55 9.08 -15.53
C SER A 438 17.06 9.12 -15.22
N VAL A 439 17.77 8.00 -15.35
CA VAL A 439 19.23 7.98 -15.17
C VAL A 439 20.01 8.32 -16.45
N VAL A 440 19.31 8.56 -17.57
CA VAL A 440 19.92 8.92 -18.87
C VAL A 440 19.57 10.35 -19.28
N LEU A 441 18.32 10.77 -19.02
CA LEU A 441 17.84 12.09 -19.45
C LEU A 441 18.32 13.20 -18.49
N PRO A 442 18.71 14.39 -19.03
CA PRO A 442 19.18 15.50 -18.21
C PRO A 442 18.19 15.93 -17.11
N ASP A 443 16.89 15.97 -17.43
CA ASP A 443 15.84 16.36 -16.48
C ASP A 443 15.66 15.34 -15.33
N GLY A 444 15.93 14.06 -15.60
CA GLY A 444 15.95 13.02 -14.59
C GLY A 444 17.17 13.11 -13.68
N LEU A 445 18.34 13.29 -14.27
CA LEU A 445 19.60 13.45 -13.53
C LEU A 445 19.60 14.72 -12.65
N ALA A 446 18.97 15.80 -13.11
CA ALA A 446 18.89 17.05 -12.35
C ALA A 446 18.09 16.94 -11.02
N GLY A 447 17.27 15.91 -10.87
CA GLY A 447 16.53 15.65 -9.63
C GLY A 447 17.29 14.82 -8.61
N GLN A 448 18.37 14.13 -8.99
CA GLN A 448 19.18 13.35 -8.06
C GLN A 448 19.99 14.28 -7.15
N GLN A 449 20.01 14.00 -5.86
CA GLN A 449 20.88 14.72 -4.92
C GLN A 449 22.23 14.03 -4.79
N GLU A 450 22.27 12.73 -4.88
CA GLU A 450 23.49 11.95 -4.76
C GLU A 450 23.87 11.27 -6.08
N GLY A 451 25.17 11.08 -6.28
CA GLY A 451 25.71 10.37 -7.44
C GLY A 451 25.96 8.89 -7.16
N GLY A 452 26.28 8.14 -8.21
CA GLY A 452 26.69 6.76 -8.08
C GLY A 452 25.57 5.78 -7.71
N PRO A 453 25.87 4.72 -6.93
CA PRO A 453 24.90 3.68 -6.58
C PRO A 453 23.70 4.19 -5.79
N HIS A 454 23.89 5.13 -4.88
CA HIS A 454 22.81 5.71 -4.08
C HIS A 454 21.83 6.51 -4.95
N GLY A 455 22.31 7.40 -5.83
CA GLY A 455 21.46 8.15 -6.76
C GLY A 455 20.66 7.25 -7.73
N LEU A 456 21.24 6.10 -8.15
CA LEU A 456 20.48 5.09 -8.86
C LEU A 456 19.36 4.51 -7.98
N THR A 457 19.66 4.27 -6.70
CA THR A 457 18.68 3.72 -5.74
C THR A 457 17.56 4.71 -5.46
N GLU A 458 17.82 6.02 -5.33
CA GLU A 458 16.80 7.07 -5.19
C GLU A 458 15.79 7.03 -6.33
N VAL A 459 16.27 6.99 -7.57
CA VAL A 459 15.39 6.95 -8.76
C VAL A 459 14.64 5.63 -8.85
N LEU A 460 15.32 4.51 -8.65
CA LEU A 460 14.72 3.17 -8.66
C LEU A 460 13.62 3.07 -7.59
N TYR A 461 13.88 3.60 -6.39
CA TYR A 461 12.92 3.64 -5.30
C TYR A 461 11.68 4.46 -5.68
N ALA A 462 11.85 5.63 -6.30
CA ALA A 462 10.75 6.47 -6.73
C ALA A 462 9.83 5.75 -7.73
N PHE A 463 10.38 5.08 -8.73
CA PHE A 463 9.58 4.31 -9.71
C PHE A 463 9.04 3.01 -9.13
N ALA A 464 9.74 2.35 -8.22
CA ALA A 464 9.22 1.19 -7.48
C ALA A 464 8.01 1.58 -6.63
N SER A 465 8.10 2.68 -5.91
CA SER A 465 7.01 3.23 -5.10
C SER A 465 5.82 3.66 -5.96
N ALA A 466 6.04 4.44 -7.02
CA ALA A 466 4.98 4.88 -7.92
C ALA A 466 4.32 3.70 -8.66
N GLY A 467 5.13 2.76 -9.19
CA GLY A 467 4.63 1.62 -9.97
C GLY A 467 3.88 0.57 -9.16
N ASN A 468 4.20 0.43 -7.87
CA ASN A 468 3.47 -0.42 -6.93
C ASN A 468 2.39 0.33 -6.14
N ASN A 469 2.25 1.65 -6.32
CA ASN A 469 1.32 2.52 -5.61
C ASN A 469 1.57 2.56 -4.09
N ASN A 470 2.83 2.65 -3.67
CA ASN A 470 3.23 2.76 -2.26
C ASN A 470 3.13 4.20 -1.75
N GLY A 471 3.93 5.11 -2.28
CA GLY A 471 3.97 6.53 -1.88
C GLY A 471 5.20 6.93 -1.07
N SER A 472 5.93 6.02 -0.43
CA SER A 472 7.20 6.36 0.23
C SER A 472 8.28 6.74 -0.80
N ALA A 473 9.25 7.53 -0.35
CA ALA A 473 10.34 8.01 -1.18
C ALA A 473 11.69 7.87 -0.45
N PHE A 474 12.76 7.76 -1.22
CA PHE A 474 14.05 8.28 -0.79
C PHE A 474 13.98 9.79 -1.06
N ALA A 475 13.78 10.56 0.01
CA ALA A 475 13.39 11.97 -0.09
C ALA A 475 14.56 12.91 -0.44
N GLY A 476 15.74 12.37 -0.70
CA GLY A 476 16.84 13.05 -1.40
C GLY A 476 16.45 13.48 -2.80
N LEU A 477 15.66 12.66 -3.52
CA LEU A 477 15.22 12.97 -4.87
C LEU A 477 14.34 14.22 -4.95
N SER A 478 14.76 15.24 -5.72
CA SER A 478 13.99 16.44 -6.00
C SER A 478 12.91 16.17 -7.05
N ALA A 479 11.79 15.60 -6.61
CA ALA A 479 10.69 15.16 -7.51
C ALA A 479 9.69 16.28 -7.88
N GLY A 480 9.81 17.48 -7.30
CA GLY A 480 8.93 18.63 -7.57
C GLY A 480 9.15 19.31 -8.93
N THR A 481 9.40 18.55 -9.97
CA THR A 481 9.65 19.02 -11.33
C THR A 481 8.57 18.55 -12.31
N PRO A 482 8.32 19.25 -13.43
CA PRO A 482 7.37 18.78 -14.42
C PRO A 482 7.71 17.38 -14.96
N TYR A 483 8.99 17.04 -15.06
CA TYR A 483 9.48 15.73 -15.49
C TYR A 483 9.01 14.62 -14.54
N TYR A 484 9.40 14.67 -13.27
CA TYR A 484 9.03 13.64 -12.31
C TYR A 484 7.55 13.62 -12.00
N ASN A 485 6.91 14.80 -11.87
CA ASN A 485 5.47 14.88 -11.66
C ASN A 485 4.68 14.18 -12.78
N THR A 486 5.13 14.30 -14.04
CA THR A 486 4.48 13.63 -15.17
C THR A 486 4.76 12.14 -15.19
N LEU A 487 6.03 11.72 -15.12
CA LEU A 487 6.41 10.31 -15.26
C LEU A 487 5.96 9.46 -14.08
N LEU A 488 6.11 9.95 -12.85
CA LEU A 488 5.60 9.24 -11.67
C LEU A 488 4.08 9.16 -11.70
N GLY A 489 3.37 10.21 -12.15
CA GLY A 489 1.93 10.17 -12.36
C GLY A 489 1.51 9.08 -13.37
N LEU A 490 2.21 8.96 -14.50
CA LEU A 490 1.97 7.88 -15.47
C LEU A 490 2.29 6.51 -14.88
N ALA A 491 3.39 6.38 -14.14
CA ALA A 491 3.77 5.15 -13.45
C ALA A 491 2.67 4.69 -12.48
N MET A 492 2.13 5.61 -11.67
CA MET A 492 1.03 5.34 -10.75
C MET A 492 -0.25 4.89 -11.45
N LEU A 493 -0.62 5.54 -12.57
CA LEU A 493 -1.81 5.17 -13.36
C LEU A 493 -1.67 3.77 -13.94
N VAL A 494 -0.55 3.49 -14.60
CA VAL A 494 -0.30 2.18 -15.23
C VAL A 494 -0.21 1.10 -14.17
N GLY A 495 0.56 1.33 -13.10
CA GLY A 495 0.74 0.41 -11.98
C GLY A 495 -0.56 0.07 -11.24
N ARG A 496 -1.55 0.97 -11.24
CA ARG A 496 -2.85 0.73 -10.60
C ARG A 496 -3.87 0.10 -11.55
N PHE A 497 -4.15 0.76 -12.66
CA PHE A 497 -5.33 0.41 -13.46
C PHE A 497 -5.11 -0.74 -14.43
N VAL A 498 -3.90 -0.98 -14.93
CA VAL A 498 -3.61 -2.15 -15.76
C VAL A 498 -3.73 -3.45 -14.95
N PRO A 499 -3.08 -3.60 -13.78
CA PRO A 499 -3.29 -4.76 -12.91
C PRO A 499 -4.76 -4.97 -12.52
N ILE A 500 -5.49 -3.90 -12.17
CA ILE A 500 -6.93 -4.00 -11.84
C ILE A 500 -7.73 -4.55 -13.02
N ALA A 501 -7.50 -4.05 -14.23
CA ALA A 501 -8.20 -4.53 -15.43
C ALA A 501 -7.95 -6.02 -15.69
N LEU A 502 -6.70 -6.46 -15.54
CA LEU A 502 -6.29 -7.85 -15.72
C LEU A 502 -6.88 -8.77 -14.64
N VAL A 503 -6.91 -8.32 -13.38
CA VAL A 503 -7.53 -9.04 -12.26
C VAL A 503 -9.03 -9.17 -12.44
N LEU A 504 -9.73 -8.11 -12.85
CA LEU A 504 -11.18 -8.18 -13.11
C LEU A 504 -11.52 -9.07 -14.31
N ALA A 505 -10.70 -9.03 -15.38
CA ALA A 505 -10.83 -9.94 -16.51
C ALA A 505 -10.62 -11.41 -16.07
N LEU A 506 -9.60 -11.66 -15.23
CA LEU A 506 -9.36 -12.97 -14.63
C LEU A 506 -10.56 -13.41 -13.78
N ALA A 507 -11.09 -12.55 -12.91
CA ALA A 507 -12.26 -12.82 -12.09
C ALA A 507 -13.48 -13.21 -12.93
N GLY A 508 -13.76 -12.49 -14.02
CA GLY A 508 -14.84 -12.79 -14.95
C GLY A 508 -14.69 -14.15 -15.62
N ARG A 509 -13.47 -14.51 -16.03
CA ARG A 509 -13.18 -15.81 -16.60
C ARG A 509 -13.35 -16.95 -15.61
N LEU A 510 -12.81 -16.79 -14.39
CA LEU A 510 -12.96 -17.80 -13.33
C LEU A 510 -14.43 -17.98 -12.94
N ALA A 511 -15.22 -16.91 -12.84
CA ALA A 511 -16.65 -16.97 -12.54
C ALA A 511 -17.46 -17.73 -13.60
N SER A 512 -17.04 -17.69 -14.88
CA SER A 512 -17.70 -18.38 -15.99
C SER A 512 -17.35 -19.87 -16.08
N GLN A 513 -16.39 -20.36 -15.30
CA GLN A 513 -16.01 -21.77 -15.30
C GLN A 513 -16.87 -22.58 -14.32
N ARG A 514 -17.23 -23.81 -14.71
CA ARG A 514 -17.77 -24.80 -13.79
C ARG A 514 -16.68 -25.29 -12.85
N SER A 515 -17.04 -25.52 -11.58
CA SER A 515 -16.12 -26.10 -10.62
C SER A 515 -15.83 -27.58 -10.96
N VAL A 516 -14.57 -27.94 -10.94
CA VAL A 516 -14.12 -29.32 -11.14
C VAL A 516 -13.90 -29.95 -9.75
N PRO A 517 -14.44 -31.15 -9.50
CA PRO A 517 -14.17 -31.85 -8.25
C PRO A 517 -12.69 -32.19 -8.09
N PRO A 518 -12.13 -32.13 -6.87
CA PRO A 518 -10.76 -32.55 -6.60
C PRO A 518 -10.52 -33.99 -7.06
N SER A 519 -9.38 -34.24 -7.68
CA SER A 519 -8.92 -35.55 -8.08
C SER A 519 -7.59 -35.91 -7.41
N ALA A 520 -7.11 -37.14 -7.53
CA ALA A 520 -5.79 -37.54 -7.06
C ALA A 520 -4.64 -36.72 -7.70
N GLY A 521 -4.94 -36.03 -8.82
CA GLY A 521 -4.02 -35.12 -9.50
C GLY A 521 -4.06 -33.67 -9.02
N THR A 522 -5.03 -33.27 -8.19
CA THR A 522 -5.18 -31.88 -7.72
C THR A 522 -4.15 -31.56 -6.64
N LEU A 523 -3.39 -30.46 -6.81
CA LEU A 523 -2.42 -29.99 -5.81
C LEU A 523 -3.17 -29.52 -4.55
N PRO A 524 -2.80 -30.02 -3.34
CA PRO A 524 -3.43 -29.57 -2.09
C PRO A 524 -2.93 -28.18 -1.66
N THR A 525 -3.59 -27.12 -2.13
CA THR A 525 -3.20 -25.71 -1.98
C THR A 525 -3.38 -25.12 -0.56
N HIS A 526 -3.74 -25.95 0.41
CA HIS A 526 -3.90 -25.55 1.81
C HIS A 526 -2.81 -26.14 2.73
N GLN A 527 -1.85 -26.89 2.18
CA GLN A 527 -0.79 -27.55 2.96
C GLN A 527 0.46 -26.65 3.09
N PRO A 528 1.31 -26.87 4.12
CA PRO A 528 2.56 -26.11 4.31
C PRO A 528 3.49 -26.12 3.11
N LEU A 529 3.56 -27.23 2.37
CA LEU A 529 4.33 -27.33 1.13
C LEU A 529 3.90 -26.27 0.10
N PHE A 530 2.60 -26.04 -0.04
CA PHE A 530 2.08 -25.01 -0.94
C PHE A 530 2.42 -23.60 -0.44
N VAL A 531 2.37 -23.36 0.87
CA VAL A 531 2.80 -22.09 1.48
C VAL A 531 4.25 -21.77 1.13
N GLY A 532 5.14 -22.75 1.30
CA GLY A 532 6.55 -22.62 0.90
C GLY A 532 6.73 -22.40 -0.60
N LEU A 533 6.01 -23.16 -1.43
CA LEU A 533 6.02 -22.99 -2.88
C LEU A 533 5.58 -21.59 -3.29
N LEU A 534 4.50 -21.07 -2.69
CA LEU A 534 3.95 -19.76 -2.97
C LEU A 534 4.97 -18.65 -2.67
N GLY A 535 5.60 -18.70 -1.50
CA GLY A 535 6.66 -17.77 -1.12
C GLY A 535 7.88 -17.86 -2.04
N THR A 536 8.30 -19.09 -2.38
CA THR A 536 9.44 -19.31 -3.29
C THR A 536 9.15 -18.78 -4.69
N VAL A 537 7.98 -19.04 -5.25
CA VAL A 537 7.59 -18.52 -6.58
C VAL A 537 7.59 -17.00 -6.60
N ALA A 538 7.05 -16.34 -5.55
CA ALA A 538 7.10 -14.89 -5.42
C ALA A 538 8.56 -14.38 -5.44
N LEU A 539 9.42 -14.94 -4.61
CA LEU A 539 10.84 -14.55 -4.51
C LEU A 539 11.61 -14.79 -5.81
N VAL A 540 11.38 -15.92 -6.47
CA VAL A 540 12.09 -16.27 -7.73
C VAL A 540 11.67 -15.33 -8.87
N VAL A 541 10.37 -15.07 -9.03
CA VAL A 541 9.87 -14.16 -10.09
C VAL A 541 10.46 -12.77 -9.92
N VAL A 542 10.45 -12.23 -8.70
CA VAL A 542 10.97 -10.90 -8.40
C VAL A 542 12.49 -10.87 -8.46
N GLY A 543 13.16 -11.88 -7.91
CA GLY A 543 14.62 -12.00 -7.95
C GLY A 543 15.15 -12.01 -9.38
N LEU A 544 14.58 -12.84 -10.26
CA LEU A 544 14.99 -12.88 -11.68
C LEU A 544 14.77 -11.54 -12.40
N THR A 545 13.80 -10.76 -11.97
CA THR A 545 13.46 -9.49 -12.60
C THR A 545 14.35 -8.33 -12.12
N PHE A 546 14.58 -8.23 -10.82
CA PHE A 546 15.14 -7.02 -10.22
C PHE A 546 16.52 -7.17 -9.59
N VAL A 547 17.03 -8.39 -9.35
CA VAL A 547 18.39 -8.57 -8.81
C VAL A 547 19.47 -7.86 -9.64
N PRO A 548 19.43 -7.83 -10.98
CA PRO A 548 20.43 -7.09 -11.76
C PRO A 548 20.50 -5.61 -11.41
N VAL A 549 19.36 -4.91 -11.29
CA VAL A 549 19.35 -3.47 -10.96
C VAL A 549 19.65 -3.23 -9.48
N LEU A 550 19.19 -4.08 -8.58
CA LEU A 550 19.52 -4.02 -7.15
C LEU A 550 21.02 -4.23 -6.89
N SER A 551 21.67 -5.03 -7.73
CA SER A 551 23.12 -5.23 -7.65
C SER A 551 23.92 -3.98 -7.99
N LEU A 552 23.37 -3.08 -8.82
CA LEU A 552 24.02 -1.81 -9.20
C LEU A 552 23.74 -0.68 -8.20
N GLY A 553 22.71 -0.78 -7.40
CA GLY A 553 22.32 0.19 -6.36
C GLY A 553 22.71 -0.31 -4.96
N PRO A 554 21.74 -0.74 -4.13
CA PRO A 554 21.94 -0.98 -2.69
C PRO A 554 22.98 -2.08 -2.39
N VAL A 555 23.22 -3.05 -3.28
CA VAL A 555 24.22 -4.10 -3.05
C VAL A 555 25.63 -3.52 -3.21
N VAL A 556 25.93 -2.79 -4.28
CA VAL A 556 27.26 -2.13 -4.45
C VAL A 556 27.49 -1.11 -3.36
N GLU A 557 26.47 -0.30 -3.02
CA GLU A 557 26.54 0.66 -1.94
C GLU A 557 26.88 0.00 -0.59
N SER A 558 26.33 -1.18 -0.31
CA SER A 558 26.63 -1.92 0.93
C SER A 558 28.05 -2.51 0.98
N LEU A 559 28.76 -2.58 -0.15
CA LEU A 559 30.11 -3.09 -0.27
C LEU A 559 31.18 -1.99 -0.33
N SER A 560 30.79 -0.74 -0.58
CA SER A 560 31.66 0.45 -0.60
C SER A 560 31.81 1.06 0.78
#